data_dc44e9fe0b2b1171a9563d1e43e94c6d
#
_entry.id   dc44e9fe0b2b1171a9563d1e43e94c6d
#
_cell.length_a   1.000
_cell.length_b   1.000
_cell.length_c   1.000
_cell.angle_alpha   90.00
_cell.angle_beta   90.00
_cell.angle_gamma   90.00
#
_symmetry.space_group_name_H-M   'P 1'
#
loop_
_entity.id
_entity.type
_entity.pdbx_description
1 polymer ?
#
loop_
_entity_poly.entity_id
_entity_poly.type
_entity_poly.pdbx_seq_one_letter_code
_entity_poly.pdbx_strand_id
1 'polypeptide(L)'
;AQMQQSRDWSIESEPGLTVGEKITPISSVGLFTPSGKASYPSVAYQLAVPAVVAGVPKVSLVVPPVPGGSGEIDPAVLVVCRKLGIENVFRVNGPAGIAALGFGTESIDKVVKIVGPGSPAVTIAQVEMQRFGTSTMMLLGPTESLVIADQTADPVRLAADLLIEAEHGTDSSVVLLTTSTGLADATDTELDRQLAALPEVRAAACRASLGPNGGCVLVDDLDTAIAVANDYAAEHLQVAVADADVDRVVDGLVNAGEILIGQDTPFSAANFILGCPASLPTSGFAHVASGITADAFLKRTALARADGTAIRRMASNVIALADHEGFPAHANALHLRAATHVQER
;
A
#
# COMPACT_ATOMS: atom_id res chain seq x y z
N ALA A 1 6.49 4.24 10.56
CA ALA A 1 5.74 5.35 9.97
C ALA A 1 6.53 6.67 9.99
N GLN A 2 7.10 7.10 11.14
CA GLN A 2 7.85 8.38 11.20
C GLN A 2 9.06 8.45 10.25
N MET A 3 9.80 7.36 10.08
CA MET A 3 10.94 7.28 9.14
C MET A 3 10.52 7.24 7.68
N GLN A 4 9.26 6.94 7.39
CA GLN A 4 8.70 6.85 6.04
C GLN A 4 8.16 8.19 5.52
N GLN A 5 8.13 9.25 6.37
CA GLN A 5 7.60 10.54 5.95
C GLN A 5 8.56 11.26 5.01
N SER A 6 8.06 11.65 3.86
CA SER A 6 8.72 12.62 2.99
C SER A 6 8.81 13.99 3.67
N ARG A 7 9.87 14.74 3.35
CA ARG A 7 10.13 16.08 3.89
C ARG A 7 10.20 17.12 2.79
N ASP A 8 9.93 18.36 3.14
CA ASP A 8 10.18 19.51 2.27
C ASP A 8 11.65 19.50 1.80
N TRP A 9 11.85 19.87 0.56
CA TRP A 9 13.18 20.09 0.03
C TRP A 9 13.21 21.28 -0.93
N SER A 10 14.34 21.95 -1.04
CA SER A 10 14.58 22.98 -2.03
C SER A 10 16.05 23.05 -2.38
N ILE A 11 16.36 23.36 -3.64
CA ILE A 11 17.70 23.57 -4.14
C ILE A 11 17.73 24.84 -5.02
N GLU A 12 18.83 25.53 -5.02
CA GLU A 12 19.14 26.53 -6.04
C GLU A 12 19.67 25.76 -7.27
N SER A 13 18.81 25.59 -8.29
CA SER A 13 19.14 24.84 -9.50
C SER A 13 20.02 25.63 -10.45
N GLU A 14 19.87 26.96 -10.43
CA GLU A 14 20.70 27.94 -11.14
C GLU A 14 20.73 29.22 -10.29
N PRO A 15 21.74 30.11 -10.51
CA PRO A 15 21.80 31.37 -9.77
C PRO A 15 20.51 32.17 -9.85
N GLY A 16 19.91 32.43 -8.69
CA GLY A 16 18.64 33.14 -8.57
C GLY A 16 17.37 32.31 -8.87
N LEU A 17 17.49 30.99 -9.12
CA LEU A 17 16.37 30.09 -9.32
C LEU A 17 16.38 28.98 -8.26
N THR A 18 15.44 29.01 -7.35
CA THR A 18 15.19 27.96 -6.36
C THR A 18 13.97 27.14 -6.75
N VAL A 19 14.09 25.81 -6.74
CA VAL A 19 12.99 24.88 -6.93
C VAL A 19 12.90 23.91 -5.76
N GLY A 20 11.73 23.36 -5.52
CA GLY A 20 11.53 22.44 -4.40
C GLY A 20 10.13 21.86 -4.32
N GLU A 21 9.87 21.15 -3.25
CA GLU A 21 8.56 20.63 -2.91
C GLU A 21 8.21 20.94 -1.46
N LYS A 22 6.97 21.34 -1.26
CA LYS A 22 6.33 21.44 0.05
C LYS A 22 5.46 20.21 0.27
N ILE A 23 5.72 19.50 1.37
CA ILE A 23 4.98 18.31 1.76
C ILE A 23 3.92 18.69 2.81
N THR A 24 2.69 18.34 2.57
CA THR A 24 1.59 18.61 3.50
C THR A 24 0.65 17.42 3.62
N PRO A 25 0.06 17.17 4.80
CA PRO A 25 -0.99 16.16 4.90
C PRO A 25 -2.20 16.53 4.04
N ILE A 26 -2.94 15.51 3.62
CA ILE A 26 -4.30 15.69 3.09
C ILE A 26 -5.22 16.19 4.19
N SER A 27 -6.30 16.88 3.83
CA SER A 27 -7.19 17.53 4.83
C SER A 27 -8.06 16.55 5.61
N SER A 28 -8.38 15.38 5.05
CA SER A 28 -9.20 14.37 5.72
C SER A 28 -9.05 13.00 5.07
N VAL A 29 -9.27 11.95 5.86
CA VAL A 29 -9.28 10.57 5.36
C VAL A 29 -10.36 9.75 6.03
N GLY A 30 -10.99 8.87 5.26
CA GLY A 30 -11.87 7.81 5.72
C GLY A 30 -11.11 6.46 5.70
N LEU A 31 -11.07 5.81 6.84
CA LEU A 31 -10.46 4.50 7.00
C LEU A 31 -11.58 3.45 7.09
N PHE A 32 -11.55 2.47 6.20
CA PHE A 32 -12.49 1.34 6.25
C PHE A 32 -11.81 0.12 6.87
N THR A 33 -12.28 -0.29 8.04
CA THR A 33 -11.83 -1.53 8.69
C THR A 33 -12.89 -2.61 8.50
N PRO A 34 -12.60 -3.73 7.85
CA PRO A 34 -13.59 -4.79 7.65
C PRO A 34 -13.96 -5.49 8.97
N SER A 35 -15.13 -6.12 9.01
CA SER A 35 -15.59 -6.96 10.13
C SER A 35 -16.56 -8.05 9.65
N GLY A 36 -16.33 -8.61 8.44
CA GLY A 36 -17.26 -9.58 7.85
C GLY A 36 -17.08 -11.02 8.33
N LYS A 37 -15.83 -11.48 8.43
CA LYS A 37 -15.46 -12.84 8.83
C LYS A 37 -14.91 -12.89 10.27
N ALA A 38 -14.30 -11.79 10.72
CA ALA A 38 -13.73 -11.60 12.05
C ALA A 38 -13.61 -10.11 12.35
N SER A 39 -13.19 -9.73 13.55
CA SER A 39 -12.75 -8.37 13.86
C SER A 39 -11.28 -8.21 13.55
N TYR A 40 -10.91 -7.04 13.02
CA TYR A 40 -9.54 -6.76 12.56
C TYR A 40 -8.96 -5.48 13.20
N PRO A 41 -8.67 -5.47 14.51
CA PRO A 41 -8.01 -4.33 15.15
C PRO A 41 -6.61 -4.06 14.55
N SER A 42 -5.96 -5.07 13.98
CA SER A 42 -4.72 -4.93 13.22
C SER A 42 -4.88 -3.99 12.03
N VAL A 43 -5.90 -4.21 11.20
CA VAL A 43 -6.19 -3.33 10.07
C VAL A 43 -6.48 -1.90 10.54
N ALA A 44 -7.19 -1.74 11.65
CA ALA A 44 -7.46 -0.41 12.20
C ALA A 44 -6.16 0.36 12.51
N TYR A 45 -5.17 -0.24 13.20
CA TYR A 45 -3.92 0.48 13.49
C TYR A 45 -3.01 0.59 12.26
N GLN A 46 -2.99 -0.38 11.36
CA GLN A 46 -2.19 -0.34 10.13
C GLN A 46 -2.59 0.83 9.23
N LEU A 47 -3.88 1.15 9.17
CA LEU A 47 -4.40 2.30 8.43
C LEU A 47 -4.26 3.61 9.22
N ALA A 48 -4.57 3.57 10.50
CA ALA A 48 -4.68 4.77 11.33
C ALA A 48 -3.32 5.34 11.75
N VAL A 49 -2.35 4.50 12.11
CA VAL A 49 -1.01 4.96 12.53
C VAL A 49 -0.34 5.82 11.45
N PRO A 50 -0.24 5.39 10.18
CA PRO A 50 0.38 6.21 9.16
C PRO A 50 -0.42 7.51 8.88
N ALA A 51 -1.75 7.49 8.94
CA ALA A 51 -2.57 8.69 8.77
C ALA A 51 -2.34 9.73 9.90
N VAL A 52 -2.31 9.27 11.14
CA VAL A 52 -2.04 10.13 12.32
C VAL A 52 -0.60 10.65 12.30
N VAL A 53 0.38 9.80 11.98
CA VAL A 53 1.79 10.20 11.86
C VAL A 53 2.01 11.21 10.74
N ALA A 54 1.31 11.06 9.62
CA ALA A 54 1.34 12.05 8.54
C ALA A 54 0.75 13.41 8.96
N GLY A 55 0.03 13.47 10.07
CA GLY A 55 -0.59 14.70 10.57
C GLY A 55 -1.92 15.03 9.89
N VAL A 56 -2.67 14.03 9.39
CA VAL A 56 -4.00 14.27 8.82
C VAL A 56 -4.92 14.83 9.90
N PRO A 57 -5.47 16.05 9.72
CA PRO A 57 -6.22 16.72 10.79
C PRO A 57 -7.58 16.08 11.06
N LYS A 58 -8.16 15.37 10.10
CA LYS A 58 -9.46 14.72 10.22
C LYS A 58 -9.38 13.27 9.75
N VAL A 59 -9.40 12.35 10.71
CA VAL A 59 -9.44 10.90 10.47
C VAL A 59 -10.79 10.37 10.90
N SER A 60 -11.53 9.75 9.98
CA SER A 60 -12.80 9.07 10.23
C SER A 60 -12.65 7.58 9.98
N LEU A 61 -13.00 6.75 10.95
CA LEU A 61 -12.97 5.29 10.81
C LEU A 61 -14.39 4.74 10.70
N VAL A 62 -14.61 3.94 9.66
CA VAL A 62 -15.86 3.21 9.45
C VAL A 62 -15.58 1.72 9.60
N VAL A 63 -16.39 1.07 10.41
CA VAL A 63 -16.28 -0.36 10.70
C VAL A 63 -17.67 -0.99 10.81
N PRO A 64 -17.90 -2.17 10.19
CA PRO A 64 -19.12 -2.91 10.40
C PRO A 64 -19.27 -3.38 11.85
N PRO A 65 -20.48 -3.70 12.32
CA PRO A 65 -20.68 -4.35 13.61
C PRO A 65 -20.03 -5.75 13.63
N VAL A 66 -19.74 -6.23 14.84
CA VAL A 66 -19.21 -7.59 15.04
C VAL A 66 -20.23 -8.62 14.52
N PRO A 67 -19.81 -9.58 13.67
CA PRO A 67 -20.70 -10.63 13.18
C PRO A 67 -21.28 -11.47 14.31
N GLY A 68 -22.59 -11.65 14.32
CA GLY A 68 -23.29 -12.41 15.36
C GLY A 68 -23.39 -11.74 16.74
N GLY A 69 -22.87 -10.51 16.88
CA GLY A 69 -23.02 -9.69 18.07
C GLY A 69 -24.37 -8.95 18.14
N SER A 70 -24.55 -8.13 19.18
CA SER A 70 -25.75 -7.29 19.38
C SER A 70 -25.71 -6.00 18.54
N GLY A 71 -24.77 -5.89 17.61
CA GLY A 71 -24.59 -4.73 16.72
C GLY A 71 -23.52 -3.75 17.20
N GLU A 72 -22.69 -4.11 18.15
CA GLU A 72 -21.57 -3.32 18.65
C GLU A 72 -20.35 -3.33 17.72
N ILE A 73 -19.49 -2.33 17.88
CA ILE A 73 -18.13 -2.33 17.34
C ILE A 73 -17.23 -3.13 18.29
N ASP A 74 -16.28 -3.88 17.75
CA ASP A 74 -15.30 -4.58 18.58
C ASP A 74 -14.55 -3.60 19.49
N PRO A 75 -14.56 -3.84 20.82
CA PRO A 75 -13.81 -3.02 21.78
C PRO A 75 -12.34 -2.86 21.46
N ALA A 76 -11.68 -3.86 20.85
CA ALA A 76 -10.28 -3.76 20.46
C ALA A 76 -10.04 -2.68 19.39
N VAL A 77 -10.94 -2.55 18.41
CA VAL A 77 -10.89 -1.44 17.42
C VAL A 77 -11.07 -0.08 18.12
N LEU A 78 -11.99 0.00 19.07
CA LEU A 78 -12.21 1.25 19.84
C LEU A 78 -10.98 1.62 20.70
N VAL A 79 -10.28 0.63 21.26
CA VAL A 79 -9.02 0.84 21.99
C VAL A 79 -7.94 1.41 21.07
N VAL A 80 -7.81 0.89 19.84
CA VAL A 80 -6.89 1.44 18.84
C VAL A 80 -7.24 2.90 18.54
N CYS A 81 -8.48 3.19 18.22
CA CYS A 81 -8.94 4.55 17.93
C CYS A 81 -8.65 5.50 19.09
N ARG A 82 -8.98 5.12 20.32
CA ARG A 82 -8.72 5.91 21.53
C ARG A 82 -7.23 6.20 21.73
N LYS A 83 -6.35 5.19 21.54
CA LYS A 83 -4.90 5.35 21.66
C LYS A 83 -4.32 6.31 20.63
N LEU A 84 -4.93 6.40 19.46
CA LEU A 84 -4.49 7.26 18.35
C LEU A 84 -5.23 8.61 18.31
N GLY A 85 -6.13 8.89 19.24
CA GLY A 85 -6.90 10.13 19.31
C GLY A 85 -7.94 10.26 18.20
N ILE A 86 -8.43 9.15 17.65
CA ILE A 86 -9.48 9.14 16.61
C ILE A 86 -10.83 9.10 17.32
N GLU A 87 -11.58 10.19 17.22
CA GLU A 87 -12.91 10.33 17.81
C GLU A 87 -14.04 10.02 16.84
N ASN A 88 -13.80 10.17 15.53
CA ASN A 88 -14.79 9.94 14.48
C ASN A 88 -14.81 8.46 14.10
N VAL A 89 -15.55 7.64 14.86
CA VAL A 89 -15.70 6.20 14.63
C VAL A 89 -17.18 5.89 14.37
N PHE A 90 -17.47 5.33 13.20
CA PHE A 90 -18.81 5.12 12.73
C PHE A 90 -19.09 3.65 12.44
N ARG A 91 -20.23 3.16 12.91
CA ARG A 91 -20.70 1.80 12.68
C ARG A 91 -21.54 1.74 11.42
N VAL A 92 -20.89 1.51 10.28
CA VAL A 92 -21.56 1.37 8.98
C VAL A 92 -20.91 0.24 8.20
N ASN A 93 -21.70 -0.55 7.49
CA ASN A 93 -21.22 -1.72 6.75
C ASN A 93 -20.97 -1.39 5.27
N GLY A 94 -19.94 -2.02 4.71
CA GLY A 94 -19.69 -2.21 3.30
C GLY A 94 -19.73 -0.94 2.44
N PRO A 95 -20.27 -1.02 1.22
CA PRO A 95 -20.37 0.11 0.29
C PRO A 95 -21.11 1.32 0.85
N ALA A 96 -22.07 1.14 1.77
CA ALA A 96 -22.76 2.24 2.43
C ALA A 96 -21.82 3.10 3.27
N GLY A 97 -20.84 2.49 3.96
CA GLY A 97 -19.81 3.20 4.70
C GLY A 97 -18.89 4.01 3.76
N ILE A 98 -18.51 3.43 2.63
CA ILE A 98 -17.73 4.11 1.61
C ILE A 98 -18.50 5.30 1.02
N ALA A 99 -19.76 5.13 0.68
CA ALA A 99 -20.62 6.20 0.17
C ALA A 99 -20.80 7.32 1.21
N ALA A 100 -21.01 6.97 2.48
CA ALA A 100 -21.14 7.94 3.56
C ALA A 100 -19.86 8.78 3.72
N LEU A 101 -18.68 8.17 3.65
CA LEU A 101 -17.40 8.89 3.67
C LEU A 101 -17.19 9.75 2.41
N GLY A 102 -17.58 9.25 1.24
CA GLY A 102 -17.35 9.92 -0.05
C GLY A 102 -18.30 11.09 -0.34
N PHE A 103 -19.55 11.00 0.06
CA PHE A 103 -20.55 12.05 -0.17
C PHE A 103 -20.78 12.94 1.07
N GLY A 104 -20.55 12.40 2.25
CA GLY A 104 -20.97 12.99 3.52
C GLY A 104 -22.43 12.68 3.85
N THR A 105 -22.77 12.79 5.12
CA THR A 105 -24.13 12.68 5.67
C THR A 105 -24.31 13.72 6.77
N GLU A 106 -25.46 13.75 7.46
CA GLU A 106 -25.63 14.64 8.62
C GLU A 106 -24.65 14.34 9.76
N SER A 107 -24.18 13.07 9.89
CA SER A 107 -23.31 12.62 10.99
C SER A 107 -21.90 12.25 10.57
N ILE A 108 -21.65 12.03 9.27
CA ILE A 108 -20.36 11.64 8.73
C ILE A 108 -19.94 12.68 7.71
N ASP A 109 -18.89 13.42 8.03
CA ASP A 109 -18.37 14.41 7.11
C ASP A 109 -17.69 13.77 5.89
N LYS A 110 -17.87 14.41 4.73
CA LYS A 110 -17.13 14.03 3.51
C LYS A 110 -15.63 14.09 3.73
N VAL A 111 -14.91 13.10 3.19
CA VAL A 111 -13.45 13.03 3.20
C VAL A 111 -12.88 13.16 1.80
N VAL A 112 -11.58 13.53 1.69
CA VAL A 112 -10.91 13.68 0.39
C VAL A 112 -10.26 12.39 -0.10
N LYS A 113 -10.02 11.44 0.81
CA LYS A 113 -9.45 10.12 0.49
C LYS A 113 -10.11 9.04 1.33
N ILE A 114 -10.32 7.86 0.75
CA ILE A 114 -10.79 6.65 1.45
C ILE A 114 -9.77 5.54 1.20
N VAL A 115 -9.39 4.82 2.27
CA VAL A 115 -8.49 3.66 2.20
C VAL A 115 -8.96 2.56 3.14
N GLY A 116 -8.59 1.35 2.81
CA GLY A 116 -8.81 0.15 3.64
C GLY A 116 -9.31 -1.04 2.85
N PRO A 117 -8.93 -2.26 3.25
CA PRO A 117 -9.31 -3.50 2.60
C PRO A 117 -10.80 -3.80 2.82
N GLY A 118 -11.40 -4.52 1.88
CA GLY A 118 -12.80 -4.92 1.99
C GLY A 118 -13.20 -5.96 0.96
N SER A 119 -14.46 -6.31 0.93
CA SER A 119 -15.02 -7.18 -0.10
C SER A 119 -14.91 -6.51 -1.49
N PRO A 120 -15.04 -7.27 -2.60
CA PRO A 120 -15.08 -6.69 -3.95
C PRO A 120 -16.06 -5.52 -4.08
N ALA A 121 -17.22 -5.59 -3.43
CA ALA A 121 -18.20 -4.50 -3.44
C ALA A 121 -17.68 -3.23 -2.73
N VAL A 122 -16.88 -3.36 -1.68
CA VAL A 122 -16.23 -2.23 -0.99
C VAL A 122 -15.17 -1.61 -1.88
N THR A 123 -14.35 -2.43 -2.52
CA THR A 123 -13.32 -1.98 -3.45
C THR A 123 -13.92 -1.23 -4.65
N ILE A 124 -14.96 -1.79 -5.27
CA ILE A 124 -15.69 -1.13 -6.37
C ILE A 124 -16.27 0.21 -5.91
N ALA A 125 -16.86 0.26 -4.71
CA ALA A 125 -17.40 1.50 -4.17
C ALA A 125 -16.30 2.55 -3.95
N GLN A 126 -15.12 2.18 -3.46
CA GLN A 126 -13.96 3.09 -3.33
C GLN A 126 -13.53 3.65 -4.70
N VAL A 127 -13.41 2.79 -5.70
CA VAL A 127 -13.04 3.20 -7.07
C VAL A 127 -14.09 4.14 -7.66
N GLU A 128 -15.36 3.84 -7.48
CA GLU A 128 -16.45 4.69 -7.98
C GLU A 128 -16.44 6.08 -7.33
N MET A 129 -16.05 6.20 -6.06
CA MET A 129 -15.95 7.50 -5.38
C MET A 129 -14.94 8.46 -6.03
N GLN A 130 -13.98 7.97 -6.82
CA GLN A 130 -13.05 8.83 -7.55
C GLN A 130 -13.78 9.73 -8.57
N ARG A 131 -14.86 9.25 -9.17
CA ARG A 131 -15.72 10.05 -10.09
C ARG A 131 -16.38 11.23 -9.38
N PHE A 132 -16.49 11.19 -8.07
CA PHE A 132 -17.10 12.22 -7.23
C PHE A 132 -16.06 13.04 -6.44
N GLY A 133 -14.78 12.90 -6.80
CA GLY A 133 -13.69 13.70 -6.25
C GLY A 133 -13.12 13.19 -4.92
N THR A 134 -13.41 11.94 -4.52
CA THR A 134 -12.78 11.29 -3.38
C THR A 134 -11.74 10.29 -3.88
N SER A 135 -10.48 10.48 -3.49
CA SER A 135 -9.37 9.61 -3.94
C SER A 135 -9.39 8.27 -3.21
N THR A 136 -8.86 7.23 -3.84
CA THR A 136 -8.41 5.99 -3.19
C THR A 136 -6.98 5.68 -3.61
N MET A 137 -6.35 4.63 -3.06
CA MET A 137 -4.95 4.33 -3.37
C MET A 137 -4.80 3.25 -4.44
N MET A 138 -5.38 2.08 -4.17
CA MET A 138 -5.18 0.87 -4.96
C MET A 138 -6.41 -0.02 -4.87
N LEU A 139 -6.52 -0.97 -5.79
CA LEU A 139 -7.49 -2.05 -5.66
C LEU A 139 -6.93 -3.06 -4.65
N LEU A 140 -7.75 -3.40 -3.66
CA LEU A 140 -7.47 -4.43 -2.68
C LEU A 140 -8.39 -5.62 -2.98
N GLY A 141 -7.78 -6.74 -3.34
CA GLY A 141 -8.44 -8.01 -3.65
C GLY A 141 -8.19 -9.06 -2.58
N PRO A 142 -8.36 -10.35 -2.95
CA PRO A 142 -7.95 -11.47 -2.11
C PRO A 142 -6.45 -11.45 -1.81
N THR A 143 -6.07 -12.00 -0.67
CA THR A 143 -4.67 -12.10 -0.26
C THR A 143 -3.85 -12.96 -1.21
N GLU A 144 -2.64 -12.51 -1.50
CA GLU A 144 -1.69 -13.18 -2.38
C GLU A 144 -0.33 -13.28 -1.68
N SER A 145 0.23 -14.49 -1.60
CA SER A 145 1.58 -14.66 -1.08
C SER A 145 2.44 -15.55 -1.96
N LEU A 146 3.73 -15.24 -1.96
CA LEU A 146 4.72 -15.99 -2.68
C LEU A 146 5.97 -16.19 -1.81
N VAL A 147 6.49 -17.42 -1.77
CA VAL A 147 7.74 -17.71 -1.10
C VAL A 147 8.75 -18.22 -2.13
N ILE A 148 9.93 -17.58 -2.19
CA ILE A 148 11.09 -18.10 -2.93
C ILE A 148 11.94 -18.87 -1.94
N ALA A 149 12.15 -20.18 -2.20
CA ALA A 149 12.92 -21.04 -1.31
C ALA A 149 13.87 -21.95 -2.09
N ASP A 150 15.04 -22.21 -1.53
CA ASP A 150 15.98 -23.22 -2.00
C ASP A 150 16.08 -24.42 -1.03
N GLN A 151 16.95 -25.38 -1.32
CA GLN A 151 17.14 -26.60 -0.50
C GLN A 151 17.57 -26.33 0.95
N THR A 152 17.96 -25.12 1.31
CA THR A 152 18.37 -24.77 2.68
C THR A 152 17.20 -24.40 3.59
N ALA A 153 16.01 -24.18 3.00
CA ALA A 153 14.83 -23.84 3.77
C ALA A 153 14.32 -25.03 4.62
N ASP A 154 13.82 -24.71 5.81
CA ASP A 154 13.19 -25.69 6.70
C ASP A 154 11.75 -25.96 6.25
N PRO A 155 11.40 -27.16 5.77
CA PRO A 155 10.06 -27.47 5.26
C PRO A 155 8.95 -27.31 6.31
N VAL A 156 9.27 -27.47 7.61
CA VAL A 156 8.30 -27.30 8.71
C VAL A 156 7.89 -25.84 8.86
N ARG A 157 8.87 -24.92 8.82
CA ARG A 157 8.63 -23.47 8.88
C ARG A 157 7.97 -22.99 7.60
N LEU A 158 8.46 -23.46 6.45
CA LEU A 158 7.93 -23.10 5.15
C LEU A 158 6.45 -23.48 5.02
N ALA A 159 6.05 -24.68 5.43
CA ALA A 159 4.65 -25.08 5.47
C ALA A 159 3.82 -24.20 6.40
N ALA A 160 4.34 -23.82 7.56
CA ALA A 160 3.65 -22.91 8.48
C ALA A 160 3.44 -21.52 7.85
N ASP A 161 4.46 -20.97 7.16
CA ASP A 161 4.38 -19.67 6.51
C ASP A 161 3.37 -19.65 5.35
N LEU A 162 3.36 -20.70 4.53
CA LEU A 162 2.37 -20.86 3.45
C LEU A 162 0.93 -20.93 3.97
N LEU A 163 0.70 -21.51 5.16
CA LEU A 163 -0.62 -21.59 5.77
C LEU A 163 -1.14 -20.26 6.32
N ILE A 164 -0.26 -19.30 6.67
CA ILE A 164 -0.68 -18.01 7.24
C ILE A 164 -1.62 -17.26 6.29
N GLU A 165 -1.19 -17.06 5.06
CA GLU A 165 -2.00 -16.31 4.09
C GLU A 165 -3.08 -17.20 3.45
N ALA A 166 -2.86 -18.51 3.40
CA ALA A 166 -3.84 -19.47 2.89
C ALA A 166 -5.13 -19.51 3.73
N GLU A 167 -5.05 -19.27 5.04
CA GLU A 167 -6.25 -19.32 5.92
C GLU A 167 -7.17 -18.09 5.84
N HIS A 168 -6.77 -17.04 5.10
CA HIS A 168 -7.55 -15.80 4.98
C HIS A 168 -8.87 -16.01 4.22
N GLY A 169 -8.87 -16.86 3.18
CA GLY A 169 -10.09 -17.13 2.43
C GLY A 169 -9.89 -18.14 1.31
N THR A 170 -11.00 -18.68 0.82
CA THR A 170 -11.00 -19.65 -0.30
C THR A 170 -10.62 -19.01 -1.65
N ASP A 171 -10.51 -17.70 -1.69
CA ASP A 171 -10.15 -16.86 -2.82
C ASP A 171 -8.71 -16.34 -2.76
N SER A 172 -7.96 -16.65 -1.68
CA SER A 172 -6.53 -16.34 -1.56
C SER A 172 -5.69 -17.17 -2.54
N SER A 173 -4.50 -16.66 -2.88
CA SER A 173 -3.50 -17.34 -3.71
C SER A 173 -2.19 -17.46 -2.95
N VAL A 174 -1.66 -18.67 -2.84
CA VAL A 174 -0.41 -18.95 -2.11
C VAL A 174 0.51 -19.81 -2.99
N VAL A 175 1.71 -19.28 -3.29
CA VAL A 175 2.65 -19.90 -4.21
C VAL A 175 4.00 -20.14 -3.54
N LEU A 176 4.52 -21.36 -3.68
CA LEU A 176 5.91 -21.71 -3.40
C LEU A 176 6.69 -21.75 -4.73
N LEU A 177 7.71 -20.91 -4.88
CA LEU A 177 8.72 -21.04 -5.92
C LEU A 177 9.96 -21.69 -5.34
N THR A 178 10.37 -22.84 -5.87
CA THR A 178 11.58 -23.52 -5.37
C THR A 178 12.41 -24.14 -6.48
N THR A 179 13.72 -24.20 -6.25
CA THR A 179 14.67 -24.92 -7.11
C THR A 179 14.88 -26.36 -6.67
N SER A 180 14.21 -26.82 -5.60
CA SER A 180 14.44 -28.11 -4.96
C SER A 180 13.17 -28.96 -4.92
N THR A 181 13.15 -30.03 -5.71
CA THR A 181 12.08 -31.04 -5.65
C THR A 181 11.98 -31.67 -4.26
N GLY A 182 13.15 -31.97 -3.64
CA GLY A 182 13.14 -32.53 -2.27
C GLY A 182 12.53 -31.62 -1.23
N LEU A 183 12.73 -30.30 -1.33
CA LEU A 183 12.06 -29.34 -0.46
C LEU A 183 10.55 -29.29 -0.73
N ALA A 184 10.14 -29.31 -2.01
CA ALA A 184 8.73 -29.33 -2.38
C ALA A 184 8.00 -30.53 -1.77
N ASP A 185 8.54 -31.74 -1.92
CA ASP A 185 7.96 -32.97 -1.37
C ASP A 185 7.90 -32.98 0.16
N ALA A 186 8.95 -32.46 0.81
CA ALA A 186 8.98 -32.35 2.26
C ALA A 186 7.98 -31.31 2.80
N THR A 187 7.83 -30.19 2.09
CA THR A 187 6.86 -29.13 2.42
C THR A 187 5.43 -29.62 2.25
N ASP A 188 5.13 -30.37 1.20
CA ASP A 188 3.81 -30.96 0.95
C ASP A 188 3.41 -31.92 2.09
N THR A 189 4.35 -32.79 2.51
CA THR A 189 4.16 -33.67 3.67
C THR A 189 3.86 -32.89 4.97
N GLU A 190 4.56 -31.78 5.20
CA GLU A 190 4.35 -30.93 6.37
C GLU A 190 3.04 -30.12 6.28
N LEU A 191 2.65 -29.68 5.09
CA LEU A 191 1.36 -29.03 4.86
C LEU A 191 0.20 -29.95 5.26
N ASP A 192 0.23 -31.22 4.81
CA ASP A 192 -0.79 -32.21 5.17
C ASP A 192 -0.89 -32.39 6.69
N ARG A 193 0.27 -32.51 7.36
CA ARG A 193 0.35 -32.67 8.81
C ARG A 193 -0.21 -31.47 9.56
N GLN A 194 0.14 -30.25 9.14
CA GLN A 194 -0.27 -29.01 9.81
C GLN A 194 -1.73 -28.67 9.52
N LEU A 195 -2.21 -28.90 8.30
CA LEU A 195 -3.63 -28.74 7.91
C LEU A 195 -4.56 -29.59 8.77
N ALA A 196 -4.14 -30.81 9.13
CA ALA A 196 -4.95 -31.69 9.97
C ALA A 196 -5.19 -31.15 11.39
N ALA A 197 -4.37 -30.18 11.85
CA ALA A 197 -4.50 -29.54 13.15
C ALA A 197 -5.38 -28.27 13.13
N LEU A 198 -5.73 -27.76 11.94
CA LEU A 198 -6.53 -26.53 11.81
C LEU A 198 -8.05 -26.83 11.94
N PRO A 199 -8.84 -25.85 12.41
CA PRO A 199 -10.29 -25.92 12.31
C PRO A 199 -10.73 -26.11 10.83
N GLU A 200 -11.75 -26.94 10.57
CA GLU A 200 -12.13 -27.32 9.21
C GLU A 200 -12.40 -26.11 8.29
N VAL A 201 -13.01 -25.06 8.80
CA VAL A 201 -13.28 -23.83 8.04
C VAL A 201 -11.96 -23.19 7.54
N ARG A 202 -10.88 -23.24 8.33
CA ARG A 202 -9.57 -22.73 7.96
C ARG A 202 -8.84 -23.70 7.05
N ALA A 203 -8.87 -24.98 7.36
CA ALA A 203 -8.29 -26.02 6.52
C ALA A 203 -8.89 -26.02 5.10
N ALA A 204 -10.19 -25.79 4.97
CA ALA A 204 -10.86 -25.69 3.66
C ALA A 204 -10.38 -24.45 2.88
N ALA A 205 -10.19 -23.31 3.53
CA ALA A 205 -9.60 -22.11 2.91
C ALA A 205 -8.18 -22.39 2.42
N CYS A 206 -7.34 -22.98 3.27
CA CYS A 206 -5.95 -23.33 2.90
C CYS A 206 -5.88 -24.30 1.70
N ARG A 207 -6.74 -25.32 1.68
CA ARG A 207 -6.78 -26.25 0.53
C ARG A 207 -7.17 -25.55 -0.78
N ALA A 208 -8.07 -24.60 -0.74
CA ALA A 208 -8.44 -23.82 -1.92
C ALA A 208 -7.29 -22.90 -2.38
N SER A 209 -6.63 -22.24 -1.45
CA SER A 209 -5.54 -21.29 -1.73
C SER A 209 -4.27 -21.95 -2.23
N LEU A 210 -3.92 -23.13 -1.69
CA LEU A 210 -2.73 -23.91 -2.06
C LEU A 210 -2.95 -24.84 -3.26
N GLY A 211 -4.19 -25.14 -3.61
CA GLY A 211 -4.55 -26.02 -4.71
C GLY A 211 -5.02 -25.25 -5.95
N PRO A 212 -6.33 -25.00 -6.13
CA PRO A 212 -6.83 -24.35 -7.35
C PRO A 212 -6.29 -22.96 -7.62
N ASN A 213 -5.93 -22.21 -6.57
CA ASN A 213 -5.53 -20.80 -6.67
C ASN A 213 -4.02 -20.59 -6.51
N GLY A 214 -3.24 -21.63 -6.21
CA GLY A 214 -1.82 -21.52 -5.92
C GLY A 214 -1.10 -22.85 -6.14
N GLY A 215 -0.11 -23.12 -5.28
CA GLY A 215 0.64 -24.37 -5.30
C GLY A 215 2.15 -24.20 -5.34
N CYS A 216 2.86 -25.24 -5.79
CA CYS A 216 4.30 -25.23 -5.91
C CYS A 216 4.73 -25.15 -7.39
N VAL A 217 5.65 -24.24 -7.68
CA VAL A 217 6.28 -24.09 -9.00
C VAL A 217 7.78 -24.41 -8.86
N LEU A 218 8.21 -25.45 -9.54
CA LEU A 218 9.64 -25.78 -9.65
C LEU A 218 10.27 -24.97 -10.77
N VAL A 219 11.39 -24.35 -10.47
CA VAL A 219 12.19 -23.55 -11.39
C VAL A 219 13.64 -24.05 -11.44
N ASP A 220 14.33 -23.79 -12.54
CA ASP A 220 15.70 -24.32 -12.75
C ASP A 220 16.74 -23.61 -11.85
N ASP A 221 16.52 -22.31 -11.58
CA ASP A 221 17.45 -21.49 -10.81
C ASP A 221 16.76 -20.29 -10.14
N LEU A 222 17.50 -19.56 -9.30
CA LEU A 222 17.00 -18.39 -8.58
C LEU A 222 16.74 -17.18 -9.50
N ASP A 223 17.42 -17.05 -10.65
CA ASP A 223 17.15 -15.97 -11.60
C ASP A 223 15.77 -16.15 -12.25
N THR A 224 15.41 -17.38 -12.56
CA THR A 224 14.07 -17.74 -13.02
C THR A 224 13.03 -17.50 -11.92
N ALA A 225 13.35 -17.86 -10.66
CA ALA A 225 12.46 -17.57 -9.53
C ALA A 225 12.19 -16.06 -9.37
N ILE A 226 13.23 -15.22 -9.46
CA ILE A 226 13.12 -13.76 -9.42
C ILE A 226 12.23 -13.24 -10.56
N ALA A 227 12.44 -13.74 -11.78
CA ALA A 227 11.66 -13.31 -12.95
C ALA A 227 10.17 -13.64 -12.77
N VAL A 228 9.85 -14.86 -12.32
CA VAL A 228 8.46 -15.29 -12.05
C VAL A 228 7.85 -14.49 -10.90
N ALA A 229 8.59 -14.24 -9.83
CA ALA A 229 8.12 -13.44 -8.69
C ALA A 229 7.81 -11.99 -9.10
N ASN A 230 8.64 -11.37 -9.92
CA ASN A 230 8.42 -10.04 -10.45
C ASN A 230 7.21 -9.95 -11.40
N ASP A 231 6.96 -10.99 -12.19
CA ASP A 231 5.78 -11.07 -13.06
C ASP A 231 4.49 -11.28 -12.26
N TYR A 232 4.55 -12.12 -11.23
CA TYR A 232 3.42 -12.36 -10.33
C TYR A 232 3.08 -11.15 -9.47
N ALA A 233 4.09 -10.40 -9.02
CA ALA A 233 3.96 -9.18 -8.21
C ALA A 233 3.10 -9.37 -6.96
N ALA A 234 3.48 -10.32 -6.11
CA ALA A 234 2.72 -10.73 -4.92
C ALA A 234 2.49 -9.58 -3.94
N GLU A 235 1.37 -9.65 -3.23
CA GLU A 235 1.10 -8.82 -2.05
C GLU A 235 2.18 -9.04 -0.97
N HIS A 236 2.39 -10.30 -0.57
CA HIS A 236 3.38 -10.73 0.42
C HIS A 236 4.43 -11.61 -0.25
N LEU A 237 5.70 -11.28 -0.14
CA LEU A 237 6.79 -12.08 -0.67
C LEU A 237 7.79 -12.39 0.44
N GLN A 238 8.16 -13.69 0.59
CA GLN A 238 9.22 -14.13 1.49
C GLN A 238 10.38 -14.71 0.70
N VAL A 239 11.61 -14.41 1.15
CA VAL A 239 12.87 -14.96 0.60
C VAL A 239 13.49 -15.88 1.62
N ALA A 240 13.40 -17.20 1.37
CA ALA A 240 13.88 -18.29 2.24
C ALA A 240 14.97 -19.09 1.53
N VAL A 241 16.02 -18.42 1.10
CA VAL A 241 17.18 -19.01 0.41
C VAL A 241 18.43 -18.99 1.29
N ALA A 242 19.50 -19.63 0.83
CA ALA A 242 20.80 -19.60 1.50
C ALA A 242 21.29 -18.17 1.72
N ASP A 243 21.91 -17.87 2.86
CA ASP A 243 22.38 -16.52 3.22
C ASP A 243 23.25 -15.87 2.13
N ALA A 244 24.03 -16.68 1.42
CA ALA A 244 24.90 -16.18 0.34
C ALA A 244 24.13 -15.64 -0.88
N ASP A 245 22.88 -16.05 -1.08
CA ASP A 245 22.04 -15.65 -2.21
C ASP A 245 20.98 -14.61 -1.86
N VAL A 246 20.77 -14.32 -0.58
CA VAL A 246 19.72 -13.40 -0.10
C VAL A 246 19.82 -12.04 -0.78
N ASP A 247 20.99 -11.37 -0.71
CA ASP A 247 21.16 -10.03 -1.26
C ASP A 247 20.90 -10.01 -2.77
N ARG A 248 21.40 -11.02 -3.50
CA ARG A 248 21.17 -11.16 -4.94
C ARG A 248 19.68 -11.29 -5.28
N VAL A 249 18.96 -12.12 -4.52
CA VAL A 249 17.53 -12.33 -4.74
C VAL A 249 16.77 -11.06 -4.44
N VAL A 250 17.02 -10.41 -3.29
CA VAL A 250 16.35 -9.18 -2.86
C VAL A 250 16.62 -8.03 -3.85
N ASP A 251 17.86 -7.86 -4.31
CA ASP A 251 18.23 -6.82 -5.29
C ASP A 251 17.54 -7.05 -6.66
N GLY A 252 17.25 -8.29 -7.01
CA GLY A 252 16.55 -8.62 -8.25
C GLY A 252 15.03 -8.46 -8.18
N LEU A 253 14.46 -8.35 -6.97
CA LEU A 253 13.02 -8.23 -6.77
C LEU A 253 12.60 -6.74 -6.82
N VAL A 254 11.73 -6.43 -7.76
CA VAL A 254 11.26 -5.04 -8.00
C VAL A 254 9.75 -4.89 -7.85
N ASN A 255 9.00 -5.99 -7.83
CA ASN A 255 7.54 -5.99 -7.77
C ASN A 255 7.05 -6.89 -6.64
N ALA A 256 6.81 -6.29 -5.48
CA ALA A 256 6.14 -6.92 -4.34
C ALA A 256 5.51 -5.85 -3.45
N GLY A 257 4.44 -6.19 -2.75
CA GLY A 257 3.87 -5.31 -1.74
C GLY A 257 4.78 -5.17 -0.51
N GLU A 258 5.36 -6.30 -0.07
CA GLU A 258 6.46 -6.35 0.91
C GLU A 258 7.41 -7.51 0.58
N ILE A 259 8.66 -7.41 1.05
CA ILE A 259 9.65 -8.48 0.96
C ILE A 259 10.13 -8.82 2.38
N LEU A 260 9.83 -10.04 2.82
CA LEU A 260 10.28 -10.58 4.10
C LEU A 260 11.53 -11.43 3.90
N ILE A 261 12.58 -11.13 4.64
CA ILE A 261 13.90 -11.72 4.42
C ILE A 261 14.21 -12.76 5.49
N GLY A 262 14.45 -13.99 5.04
CA GLY A 262 14.85 -15.11 5.89
C GLY A 262 13.68 -15.86 6.51
N GLN A 263 13.98 -17.10 6.97
CA GLN A 263 13.00 -18.02 7.55
C GLN A 263 12.55 -17.65 8.97
N ASP A 264 13.22 -16.69 9.61
CA ASP A 264 12.84 -16.18 10.93
C ASP A 264 11.91 -14.96 10.82
N THR A 265 11.46 -14.61 9.62
CA THR A 265 10.59 -13.46 9.34
C THR A 265 9.26 -13.94 8.74
N PRO A 266 8.37 -14.53 9.56
CA PRO A 266 7.10 -15.07 9.06
C PRO A 266 6.11 -13.94 8.70
N PHE A 267 5.19 -14.21 7.77
CA PHE A 267 4.10 -13.28 7.40
C PHE A 267 3.28 -12.83 8.60
N SER A 268 3.01 -13.72 9.57
CA SER A 268 2.26 -13.35 10.77
C SER A 268 2.93 -12.24 11.61
N ALA A 269 4.26 -12.22 11.69
CA ALA A 269 4.98 -11.17 12.39
C ALA A 269 4.89 -9.83 11.60
N ALA A 270 4.96 -9.88 10.27
CA ALA A 270 4.78 -8.72 9.40
C ALA A 270 3.36 -8.17 9.51
N ASN A 271 2.37 -9.04 9.45
CA ASN A 271 0.95 -8.67 9.57
C ASN A 271 0.60 -8.01 10.90
N PHE A 272 1.37 -8.25 11.97
CA PHE A 272 0.97 -7.75 13.28
C PHE A 272 1.97 -6.80 13.93
N ILE A 273 3.29 -7.01 13.85
CA ILE A 273 4.20 -6.33 14.78
C ILE A 273 5.52 -5.81 14.20
N LEU A 274 6.00 -6.28 13.06
CA LEU A 274 7.30 -5.85 12.51
C LEU A 274 7.32 -4.38 12.09
N GLY A 275 6.14 -3.77 11.87
CA GLY A 275 6.03 -2.36 11.53
C GLY A 275 6.22 -2.05 10.04
N CYS A 276 6.30 -3.05 9.18
CA CYS A 276 6.08 -2.90 7.74
C CYS A 276 4.60 -2.64 7.45
N PRO A 277 4.26 -2.04 6.31
CA PRO A 277 2.88 -1.96 5.87
C PRO A 277 2.30 -3.36 5.70
N ALA A 278 1.07 -3.58 6.16
CA ALA A 278 0.36 -4.83 5.94
C ALA A 278 -1.03 -4.62 5.31
N SER A 279 -1.29 -3.42 4.80
CA SER A 279 -2.33 -3.14 3.81
C SER A 279 -1.60 -2.87 2.50
N LEU A 280 -1.53 -3.88 1.67
CA LEU A 280 -0.61 -4.01 0.55
C LEU A 280 -1.38 -4.13 -0.77
N PRO A 281 -0.77 -3.81 -1.92
CA PRO A 281 -1.40 -3.99 -3.21
C PRO A 281 -1.54 -5.47 -3.58
N THR A 282 -2.70 -5.85 -4.10
CA THR A 282 -3.04 -7.18 -4.60
C THR A 282 -3.34 -7.14 -6.09
N SER A 283 -3.59 -8.29 -6.70
CA SER A 283 -4.05 -8.41 -8.10
C SER A 283 -3.08 -7.76 -9.10
N GLY A 284 -1.78 -7.95 -8.88
CA GLY A 284 -0.72 -7.39 -9.71
C GLY A 284 -0.47 -5.89 -9.50
N PHE A 285 -1.19 -5.22 -8.60
CA PHE A 285 -0.97 -3.79 -8.35
C PHE A 285 0.39 -3.46 -7.73
N ALA A 286 1.13 -4.45 -7.21
CA ALA A 286 2.51 -4.25 -6.77
C ALA A 286 3.47 -3.83 -7.90
N HIS A 287 3.07 -3.95 -9.17
CA HIS A 287 3.77 -3.34 -10.32
C HIS A 287 3.76 -1.81 -10.30
N VAL A 288 2.78 -1.16 -9.67
CA VAL A 288 2.56 0.29 -9.74
C VAL A 288 2.23 0.95 -8.41
N ALA A 289 1.98 0.18 -7.37
CA ALA A 289 1.57 0.68 -6.07
C ALA A 289 2.41 0.08 -4.94
N SER A 290 2.47 0.77 -3.83
CA SER A 290 3.13 0.34 -2.59
C SER A 290 2.13 0.17 -1.47
N GLY A 291 2.51 -0.52 -0.42
CA GLY A 291 1.73 -0.62 0.81
C GLY A 291 1.43 0.75 1.45
N ILE A 292 0.45 0.79 2.33
CA ILE A 292 -0.01 2.03 2.96
C ILE A 292 1.01 2.50 4.00
N THR A 293 1.74 3.55 3.66
CA THR A 293 2.69 4.25 4.52
C THR A 293 2.20 5.66 4.86
N ALA A 294 2.95 6.41 5.66
CA ALA A 294 2.64 7.82 5.95
C ALA A 294 2.56 8.67 4.68
N ASP A 295 3.36 8.38 3.66
CA ASP A 295 3.35 9.09 2.37
C ASP A 295 2.02 8.97 1.62
N ALA A 296 1.26 7.90 1.87
CA ALA A 296 -0.08 7.72 1.31
C ALA A 296 -1.05 8.85 1.71
N PHE A 297 -0.76 9.53 2.81
CA PHE A 297 -1.58 10.61 3.41
C PHE A 297 -0.97 12.00 3.23
N LEU A 298 0.12 12.09 2.48
CA LEU A 298 0.82 13.32 2.14
C LEU A 298 0.55 13.71 0.69
N LYS A 299 0.62 15.00 0.42
CA LYS A 299 0.61 15.56 -0.93
C LYS A 299 1.81 16.47 -1.13
N ARG A 300 2.30 16.53 -2.35
CA ARG A 300 3.46 17.33 -2.76
C ARG A 300 2.99 18.52 -3.57
N THR A 301 3.48 19.70 -3.22
CA THR A 301 3.22 20.92 -3.96
C THR A 301 4.56 21.46 -4.45
N ALA A 302 4.72 21.57 -5.77
CA ALA A 302 5.92 22.15 -6.34
C ALA A 302 6.06 23.61 -5.93
N LEU A 303 7.27 24.00 -5.56
CA LEU A 303 7.66 25.37 -5.25
C LEU A 303 8.73 25.82 -6.25
N ALA A 304 8.58 27.05 -6.74
CA ALA A 304 9.61 27.71 -7.52
C ALA A 304 9.68 29.18 -7.13
N ARG A 305 10.91 29.69 -7.01
CA ARG A 305 11.20 31.10 -6.80
C ARG A 305 12.32 31.52 -7.73
N ALA A 306 12.07 32.50 -8.57
CA ALA A 306 13.08 33.09 -9.45
C ALA A 306 13.24 34.57 -9.14
N ASP A 307 14.46 35.06 -9.14
CA ASP A 307 14.73 36.50 -9.13
C ASP A 307 14.67 37.10 -10.56
N GLY A 308 14.73 38.44 -10.65
CA GLY A 308 14.66 39.11 -11.94
C GLY A 308 15.80 38.77 -12.88
N THR A 309 16.96 38.36 -12.38
CA THR A 309 18.12 37.98 -13.20
C THR A 309 17.90 36.60 -13.83
N ALA A 310 17.43 35.64 -13.03
CA ALA A 310 17.08 34.32 -13.52
C ALA A 310 15.95 34.41 -14.58
N ILE A 311 14.92 35.20 -14.31
CA ILE A 311 13.82 35.39 -15.27
C ILE A 311 14.30 35.99 -16.57
N ARG A 312 15.15 37.02 -16.57
CA ARG A 312 15.71 37.61 -17.78
C ARG A 312 16.53 36.61 -18.60
N ARG A 313 17.33 35.77 -17.91
CA ARG A 313 18.18 34.76 -18.57
C ARG A 313 17.32 33.74 -19.35
N MET A 314 16.18 33.33 -18.82
CA MET A 314 15.31 32.33 -19.47
C MET A 314 14.22 32.92 -20.37
N ALA A 315 14.03 34.24 -20.36
CA ALA A 315 12.91 34.89 -21.03
C ALA A 315 12.80 34.55 -22.53
N SER A 316 13.93 34.58 -23.26
CA SER A 316 13.92 34.28 -24.71
C SER A 316 13.42 32.87 -25.02
N ASN A 317 13.81 31.87 -24.23
CA ASN A 317 13.39 30.49 -24.42
C ASN A 317 11.89 30.30 -24.11
N VAL A 318 11.40 30.93 -23.04
CA VAL A 318 9.98 30.87 -22.67
C VAL A 318 9.11 31.57 -23.70
N ILE A 319 9.55 32.74 -24.21
CA ILE A 319 8.83 33.49 -25.27
C ILE A 319 8.76 32.66 -26.55
N ALA A 320 9.89 32.06 -26.98
CA ALA A 320 9.92 31.22 -28.16
C ALA A 320 8.95 30.02 -28.09
N LEU A 321 8.89 29.36 -26.93
CA LEU A 321 7.94 28.26 -26.70
C LEU A 321 6.48 28.75 -26.69
N ALA A 322 6.22 29.86 -25.99
CA ALA A 322 4.88 30.44 -25.93
C ALA A 322 4.35 30.88 -27.32
N ASP A 323 5.21 31.47 -28.12
CA ASP A 323 4.87 31.86 -29.50
C ASP A 323 4.63 30.64 -30.38
N HIS A 324 5.47 29.60 -30.26
CA HIS A 324 5.31 28.36 -31.01
C HIS A 324 3.98 27.63 -30.69
N GLU A 325 3.59 27.66 -29.43
CA GLU A 325 2.36 27.02 -28.92
C GLU A 325 1.12 27.92 -29.09
N GLY A 326 1.29 29.16 -29.57
CA GLY A 326 0.19 30.11 -29.78
C GLY A 326 -0.36 30.72 -28.48
N PHE A 327 0.48 30.89 -27.45
CA PHE A 327 0.11 31.49 -26.16
C PHE A 327 0.68 32.90 -25.95
N PRO A 328 0.15 33.94 -26.61
CA PRO A 328 0.71 35.31 -26.57
C PRO A 328 0.69 35.91 -25.16
N ALA A 329 -0.26 35.55 -24.32
CA ALA A 329 -0.26 36.01 -22.91
C ALA A 329 0.91 35.46 -22.09
N HIS A 330 1.35 34.23 -22.37
CA HIS A 330 2.55 33.64 -21.76
C HIS A 330 3.81 34.40 -22.20
N ALA A 331 3.96 34.68 -23.51
CA ALA A 331 5.07 35.47 -24.03
C ALA A 331 5.09 36.88 -23.41
N ASN A 332 3.93 37.56 -23.40
CA ASN A 332 3.81 38.90 -22.83
C ASN A 332 4.20 38.98 -21.37
N ALA A 333 3.89 37.96 -20.56
CA ALA A 333 4.27 37.90 -19.14
C ALA A 333 5.79 37.97 -18.95
N LEU A 334 6.56 37.40 -19.87
CA LEU A 334 8.03 37.44 -19.85
C LEU A 334 8.57 38.74 -20.46
N HIS A 335 7.99 39.27 -21.52
CA HIS A 335 8.34 40.58 -22.04
C HIS A 335 8.26 41.68 -20.98
N LEU A 336 7.17 41.74 -20.24
CA LEU A 336 6.99 42.70 -19.15
C LEU A 336 8.05 42.57 -18.05
N ARG A 337 8.44 41.35 -17.67
CA ARG A 337 9.44 41.08 -16.64
C ARG A 337 10.88 41.31 -17.12
N ALA A 338 11.13 41.08 -18.39
CA ALA A 338 12.44 41.37 -19.00
C ALA A 338 12.68 42.88 -19.17
N ALA A 339 11.61 43.67 -19.37
CA ALA A 339 11.68 45.12 -19.58
C ALA A 339 11.80 45.97 -18.31
N THR A 340 11.44 45.44 -17.14
CA THR A 340 11.24 46.23 -15.90
C THR A 340 12.49 46.82 -15.24
N HIS A 341 13.70 46.72 -15.83
CA HIS A 341 14.95 47.26 -15.25
C HIS A 341 15.61 48.38 -16.06
N VAL A 342 14.89 49.09 -16.93
CA VAL A 342 15.42 50.26 -17.64
C VAL A 342 15.07 51.60 -16.92
N GLN A 343 14.28 51.58 -15.82
CA GLN A 343 13.81 52.80 -15.17
C GLN A 343 14.43 53.12 -13.78
N GLU A 344 15.40 52.36 -13.30
CA GLU A 344 16.10 52.73 -12.06
C GLU A 344 17.60 53.01 -12.36
N ARG A 345 17.88 54.13 -13.02
CA ARG A 345 19.14 54.92 -12.93
C ARG A 345 18.85 56.40 -12.94
#